data_30863868f502763afa9783fa613df734
#
_entry.id   30863868f502763afa9783fa613df734
#
_cell.length_a   1.000
_cell.length_b   1.000
_cell.length_c   1.000
_cell.angle_alpha   90.00
_cell.angle_beta   90.00
_cell.angle_gamma   90.00
#
_symmetry.space_group_name_H-M   'P 1'
#
loop_
_entity.id
_entity.type
_entity.pdbx_description
1 polymer ?
#
loop_
_entity_poly.entity_id
_entity_poly.type
_entity_poly.pdbx_seq_one_letter_code
_entity_poly.pdbx_strand_id
1 'polypeptide(L)'
;SIVGAFLIMLILSFFSIVFFTIASVFVFAVIIVVIAMPYINKKYNRENKKSDIELYVEQYKNIIIPEFLNQFEEKINYMPNEKIDKTIYDEAEFEKYDTYYSEDVMKMDLNNGFNVIMSDLKTCNTTTDDNGHTHYHELFKGIFTIIEMPKTFNEILYLKKDKKYKRKNIIPKIEKIKLDSTDFENYFDIYSTNSLITMQLLTSDIMEFFIDFQNSTGIDFELTLKNSRIYIRFFSGNI
;
A
#
# COMPACT_ATOMS: atom_id res chain seq x y z
N SER A 1 -39.42 -2.34 -5.64
CA SER A 1 -39.84 -0.96 -5.30
C SER A 1 -38.79 -0.02 -5.88
N ILE A 2 -39.25 1.15 -6.38
CA ILE A 2 -38.39 2.18 -7.01
C ILE A 2 -37.26 2.63 -6.04
N VAL A 3 -37.56 2.67 -4.75
CA VAL A 3 -36.59 3.02 -3.69
C VAL A 3 -35.45 1.98 -3.59
N GLY A 4 -35.76 0.69 -3.73
CA GLY A 4 -34.75 -0.35 -3.72
C GLY A 4 -33.82 -0.29 -4.94
N ALA A 5 -34.37 -0.02 -6.14
CA ALA A 5 -33.55 0.13 -7.34
C ALA A 5 -32.65 1.38 -7.26
N PHE A 6 -33.14 2.48 -6.70
CA PHE A 6 -32.34 3.70 -6.49
C PHE A 6 -31.20 3.48 -5.46
N LEU A 7 -31.48 2.72 -4.38
CA LEU A 7 -30.46 2.38 -3.37
C LEU A 7 -29.36 1.48 -3.95
N ILE A 8 -29.74 0.49 -4.78
CA ILE A 8 -28.79 -0.38 -5.49
C ILE A 8 -27.93 0.43 -6.45
N MET A 9 -28.53 1.38 -7.20
CA MET A 9 -27.80 2.23 -8.12
C MET A 9 -26.81 3.16 -7.42
N LEU A 10 -27.15 3.68 -6.23
CA LEU A 10 -26.23 4.47 -5.40
C LEU A 10 -25.08 3.62 -4.85
N ILE A 11 -25.35 2.38 -4.45
CA ILE A 11 -24.31 1.46 -3.98
C ILE A 11 -23.35 1.10 -5.12
N LEU A 12 -23.87 0.76 -6.30
CA LEU A 12 -23.06 0.43 -7.47
C LEU A 12 -22.21 1.62 -7.93
N SER A 13 -22.75 2.85 -7.92
CA SER A 13 -21.98 4.06 -8.26
C SER A 13 -20.86 4.32 -7.26
N PHE A 14 -21.10 4.10 -5.96
CA PHE A 14 -20.08 4.21 -4.93
C PHE A 14 -18.96 3.20 -5.13
N PHE A 15 -19.27 1.93 -5.41
CA PHE A 15 -18.26 0.91 -5.70
C PHE A 15 -17.44 1.21 -6.96
N SER A 16 -18.09 1.73 -8.00
CA SER A 16 -17.38 2.19 -9.21
C SER A 16 -16.37 3.30 -8.88
N ILE A 17 -16.76 4.31 -8.09
CA ILE A 17 -15.87 5.40 -7.67
C ILE A 17 -14.69 4.83 -6.84
N VAL A 18 -14.96 3.94 -5.88
CA VAL A 18 -13.91 3.30 -5.08
C VAL A 18 -12.94 2.51 -5.98
N PHE A 19 -13.46 1.76 -6.95
CA PHE A 19 -12.65 1.01 -7.91
C PHE A 19 -11.73 1.93 -8.72
N PHE A 20 -12.27 3.00 -9.33
CA PHE A 20 -11.45 3.94 -10.10
C PHE A 20 -10.41 4.67 -9.24
N THR A 21 -10.75 4.97 -7.98
CA THR A 21 -9.81 5.58 -7.03
C THR A 21 -8.66 4.62 -6.69
N ILE A 22 -8.99 3.37 -6.37
CA ILE A 22 -7.95 2.35 -6.10
C ILE A 22 -7.08 2.16 -7.33
N ALA A 23 -7.68 2.05 -8.52
CA ALA A 23 -6.94 1.89 -9.77
C ALA A 23 -5.99 3.07 -10.04
N SER A 24 -6.44 4.31 -9.83
CA SER A 24 -5.59 5.49 -10.01
C SER A 24 -4.41 5.49 -9.03
N VAL A 25 -4.65 5.17 -7.75
CA VAL A 25 -3.60 5.07 -6.72
C VAL A 25 -2.59 3.98 -7.07
N PHE A 26 -3.05 2.82 -7.58
CA PHE A 26 -2.14 1.77 -8.03
C PHE A 26 -1.24 2.24 -9.17
N VAL A 27 -1.79 2.92 -10.18
CA VAL A 27 -1.01 3.50 -11.29
C VAL A 27 0.02 4.50 -10.78
N PHE A 28 -0.38 5.42 -9.87
CA PHE A 28 0.53 6.38 -9.26
C PHE A 28 1.63 5.70 -8.44
N ALA A 29 1.28 4.70 -7.62
CA ALA A 29 2.25 3.95 -6.84
C ALA A 29 3.29 3.25 -7.74
N VAL A 30 2.86 2.66 -8.87
CA VAL A 30 3.78 2.06 -9.85
C VAL A 30 4.74 3.09 -10.43
N ILE A 31 4.22 4.23 -10.87
CA ILE A 31 5.02 5.31 -11.44
C ILE A 31 6.07 5.77 -10.42
N ILE A 32 5.66 5.98 -9.16
CA ILE A 32 6.57 6.35 -8.09
C ILE A 32 7.60 5.25 -7.82
N VAL A 33 7.17 3.99 -7.76
CA VAL A 33 8.07 2.85 -7.54
C VAL A 33 9.07 2.72 -8.68
N VAL A 34 8.64 2.75 -9.93
CA VAL A 34 9.53 2.64 -11.11
C VAL A 34 10.56 3.77 -11.15
N ILE A 35 10.18 4.99 -10.76
CA ILE A 35 11.08 6.15 -10.78
C ILE A 35 11.96 6.21 -9.53
N ALA A 36 11.41 5.91 -8.34
CA ALA A 36 12.15 5.99 -7.09
C ALA A 36 13.06 4.77 -6.83
N MET A 37 12.72 3.59 -7.36
CA MET A 37 13.47 2.35 -7.09
C MET A 37 14.92 2.34 -7.52
N PRO A 38 15.32 2.77 -8.74
CA PRO A 38 16.73 2.81 -9.12
C PRO A 38 17.55 3.68 -8.16
N TYR A 39 16.89 4.67 -7.57
CA TYR A 39 17.47 5.62 -6.65
C TYR A 39 17.58 5.03 -5.22
N ILE A 40 16.53 4.40 -4.73
CA ILE A 40 16.48 3.73 -3.41
C ILE A 40 17.55 2.63 -3.34
N ASN A 41 17.66 1.79 -4.37
CA ASN A 41 18.70 0.75 -4.43
C ASN A 41 20.13 1.31 -4.48
N LYS A 42 20.34 2.47 -5.14
CA LYS A 42 21.65 3.11 -5.22
C LYS A 42 22.06 3.77 -3.91
N LYS A 43 21.11 4.30 -3.13
CA LYS A 43 21.32 4.93 -1.82
C LYS A 43 21.78 3.92 -0.77
N TYR A 44 21.20 2.71 -0.76
CA TYR A 44 21.49 1.69 0.24
C TYR A 44 22.78 0.87 -0.01
N ASN A 45 23.31 0.88 -1.25
CA ASN A 45 24.48 0.06 -1.61
C ASN A 45 25.84 0.82 -1.56
N ARG A 46 25.90 2.10 -1.13
CA ARG A 46 27.13 2.91 -1.12
C ARG A 46 27.34 3.68 0.17
N GLU A 47 27.89 3.04 1.19
CA GLU A 47 28.27 3.71 2.45
C GLU A 47 29.53 4.61 2.40
N ASN A 48 30.23 4.79 1.28
CA ASN A 48 31.56 5.41 1.25
C ASN A 48 31.80 6.60 0.32
N LYS A 49 30.76 7.37 -0.12
CA LYS A 49 30.95 8.66 -0.80
C LYS A 49 29.88 9.67 -0.36
N LYS A 50 30.03 10.18 0.87
CA LYS A 50 28.98 11.00 1.50
C LYS A 50 28.71 12.35 0.87
N SER A 51 29.68 13.11 0.32
CA SER A 51 29.43 14.51 -0.05
C SER A 51 28.71 14.70 -1.39
N ASP A 52 29.12 14.01 -2.45
CA ASP A 52 28.52 14.17 -3.78
C ASP A 52 27.14 13.51 -3.88
N ILE A 53 26.95 12.43 -3.11
CA ILE A 53 25.69 11.69 -3.08
C ILE A 53 24.62 12.45 -2.32
N GLU A 54 24.96 13.08 -1.20
CA GLU A 54 24.03 13.89 -0.40
C GLU A 54 23.50 15.08 -1.21
N LEU A 55 24.37 15.78 -1.92
CA LEU A 55 23.97 16.90 -2.79
C LEU A 55 23.08 16.42 -3.95
N TYR A 56 23.41 15.30 -4.56
CA TYR A 56 22.58 14.71 -5.62
C TYR A 56 21.20 14.29 -5.11
N VAL A 57 21.14 13.67 -3.92
CA VAL A 57 19.87 13.30 -3.27
C VAL A 57 19.00 14.51 -3.01
N GLU A 58 19.60 15.58 -2.48
CA GLU A 58 18.90 16.80 -2.17
C GLU A 58 18.34 17.49 -3.44
N GLN A 59 19.14 17.56 -4.50
CA GLN A 59 18.69 18.09 -5.79
C GLN A 59 17.58 17.23 -6.41
N TYR A 60 17.71 15.90 -6.33
CA TYR A 60 16.71 14.98 -6.84
C TYR A 60 15.37 15.14 -6.12
N LYS A 61 15.39 15.18 -4.78
CA LYS A 61 14.18 15.35 -3.96
C LYS A 61 13.54 16.73 -4.11
N ASN A 62 14.34 17.80 -4.23
CA ASN A 62 13.82 19.16 -4.21
C ASN A 62 13.54 19.74 -5.61
N ILE A 63 14.07 19.15 -6.67
CA ILE A 63 13.93 19.66 -8.05
C ILE A 63 13.26 18.61 -8.94
N ILE A 64 13.86 17.44 -9.09
CA ILE A 64 13.43 16.46 -10.11
C ILE A 64 12.05 15.86 -9.77
N ILE A 65 11.86 15.41 -8.51
CA ILE A 65 10.57 14.83 -8.11
C ILE A 65 9.43 15.87 -8.23
N PRO A 66 9.53 17.10 -7.70
CA PRO A 66 8.48 18.10 -7.87
C PRO A 66 8.18 18.46 -9.32
N GLU A 67 9.19 18.63 -10.18
CA GLU A 67 8.99 18.90 -11.61
C GLU A 67 8.25 17.75 -12.31
N PHE A 68 8.57 16.51 -11.97
CA PHE A 68 7.88 15.34 -12.48
C PHE A 68 6.43 15.30 -12.00
N LEU A 69 6.18 15.53 -10.71
CA LEU A 69 4.84 15.49 -10.12
C LEU A 69 3.93 16.60 -10.66
N ASN A 70 4.48 17.74 -11.06
CA ASN A 70 3.73 18.84 -11.69
C ASN A 70 3.16 18.49 -13.09
N GLN A 71 3.54 17.36 -13.68
CA GLN A 71 3.00 16.89 -14.98
C GLN A 71 1.64 16.20 -14.84
N PHE A 72 1.23 15.87 -13.62
CA PHE A 72 -0.07 15.24 -13.36
C PHE A 72 -1.15 16.31 -13.15
N GLU A 73 -2.37 15.98 -13.55
CA GLU A 73 -3.53 16.87 -13.40
C GLU A 73 -3.91 17.08 -11.93
N GLU A 74 -3.74 16.03 -11.10
CA GLU A 74 -3.96 16.08 -9.68
C GLU A 74 -2.84 16.84 -8.97
N LYS A 75 -3.23 17.69 -8.04
CA LYS A 75 -2.26 18.40 -7.20
C LYS A 75 -1.65 17.47 -6.17
N ILE A 76 -0.38 17.11 -6.39
CA ILE A 76 0.40 16.28 -5.47
C ILE A 76 1.28 17.18 -4.62
N ASN A 77 1.10 17.10 -3.30
CA ASN A 77 1.95 17.78 -2.34
C ASN A 77 3.05 16.82 -1.85
N TYR A 78 4.28 17.02 -2.31
CA TYR A 78 5.43 16.21 -1.95
C TYR A 78 6.23 16.86 -0.82
N MET A 79 6.50 16.08 0.22
CA MET A 79 7.17 16.52 1.45
C MET A 79 8.32 15.53 1.78
N PRO A 80 9.53 15.77 1.26
CA PRO A 80 10.66 14.83 1.31
C PRO A 80 11.16 14.52 2.74
N ASN A 81 10.93 15.40 3.69
CA ASN A 81 11.38 15.26 5.08
C ASN A 81 10.28 14.86 6.05
N GLU A 82 9.05 14.73 5.56
CA GLU A 82 7.92 14.30 6.37
C GLU A 82 7.90 12.77 6.50
N LYS A 83 7.20 12.29 7.53
CA LYS A 83 7.06 10.88 7.87
C LYS A 83 5.60 10.58 8.15
N ILE A 84 5.17 9.37 7.82
CA ILE A 84 3.90 8.84 8.35
C ILE A 84 4.18 8.38 9.79
N ASP A 85 3.27 8.73 10.71
CA ASP A 85 3.38 8.29 12.09
C ASP A 85 3.28 6.76 12.19
N LYS A 86 4.12 6.19 13.05
CA LYS A 86 4.15 4.75 13.31
C LYS A 86 2.78 4.19 13.71
N THR A 87 2.02 4.95 14.49
CA THR A 87 0.68 4.52 14.95
C THR A 87 -0.29 4.29 13.80
N ILE A 88 -0.18 5.07 12.72
CA ILE A 88 -1.01 4.90 11.52
C ILE A 88 -0.64 3.61 10.77
N TYR A 89 0.65 3.28 10.72
CA TYR A 89 1.08 1.99 10.14
C TYR A 89 0.62 0.81 11.00
N ASP A 90 0.69 0.95 12.32
CA ASP A 90 0.25 -0.07 13.28
C ASP A 90 -1.26 -0.35 13.17
N GLU A 91 -2.08 0.66 12.80
CA GLU A 91 -3.52 0.47 12.55
C GLU A 91 -3.81 -0.51 11.40
N ALA A 92 -2.92 -0.61 10.42
CA ALA A 92 -3.06 -1.53 9.29
C ALA A 92 -2.82 -3.01 9.66
N GLU A 93 -2.18 -3.27 10.80
CA GLU A 93 -1.95 -4.61 11.37
C GLU A 93 -1.28 -5.59 10.37
N PHE A 94 -0.34 -5.10 9.56
CA PHE A 94 0.36 -5.95 8.60
C PHE A 94 1.27 -6.97 9.27
N GLU A 95 2.16 -6.54 10.18
CA GLU A 95 3.07 -7.39 10.97
C GLU A 95 3.51 -6.70 12.25
N LYS A 96 4.19 -7.46 13.13
CA LYS A 96 4.97 -6.92 14.25
C LYS A 96 6.41 -6.70 13.79
N TYR A 97 7.02 -5.62 14.23
CA TYR A 97 8.38 -5.22 13.87
C TYR A 97 9.07 -4.49 15.03
N ASP A 98 10.40 -4.43 14.98
CA ASP A 98 11.21 -3.76 16.00
C ASP A 98 11.60 -2.35 15.58
N THR A 99 11.87 -2.13 14.28
CA THR A 99 12.29 -0.83 13.75
C THR A 99 11.38 -0.37 12.62
N TYR A 100 11.15 0.96 12.56
CA TYR A 100 10.29 1.63 11.61
C TYR A 100 10.98 2.86 11.03
N TYR A 101 10.97 2.97 9.70
CA TYR A 101 11.51 4.11 8.97
C TYR A 101 10.47 4.56 7.95
N SER A 102 10.22 5.86 7.89
CA SER A 102 9.35 6.47 6.90
C SER A 102 9.97 7.79 6.44
N GLU A 103 9.88 8.09 5.14
CA GLU A 103 10.30 9.36 4.53
C GLU A 103 9.51 9.61 3.23
N ASP A 104 9.69 10.78 2.64
CA ASP A 104 9.15 11.08 1.30
C ASP A 104 7.61 11.00 1.23
N VAL A 105 6.94 11.77 2.09
CA VAL A 105 5.47 11.80 2.12
C VAL A 105 4.93 12.56 0.92
N MET A 106 3.92 11.96 0.26
CA MET A 106 3.11 12.59 -0.78
C MET A 106 1.66 12.60 -0.35
N LYS A 107 0.97 13.74 -0.52
CA LYS A 107 -0.45 13.88 -0.27
C LYS A 107 -1.17 14.35 -1.51
N MET A 108 -2.32 13.76 -1.78
CA MET A 108 -3.15 14.08 -2.93
C MET A 108 -4.61 14.05 -2.52
N ASP A 109 -5.32 15.12 -2.82
CA ASP A 109 -6.76 15.22 -2.62
C ASP A 109 -7.45 14.94 -3.97
N LEU A 110 -8.26 13.89 -4.00
CA LEU A 110 -9.05 13.55 -5.18
C LEU A 110 -10.38 14.28 -5.13
N ASN A 111 -10.85 14.76 -6.29
CA ASN A 111 -12.07 15.59 -6.42
C ASN A 111 -13.37 14.91 -5.94
N ASN A 112 -13.32 13.62 -5.60
CA ASN A 112 -14.44 12.81 -5.12
C ASN A 112 -14.46 12.61 -3.59
N GLY A 113 -13.65 13.36 -2.84
CA GLY A 113 -13.57 13.31 -1.37
C GLY A 113 -12.67 12.21 -0.81
N PHE A 114 -11.85 11.59 -1.66
CA PHE A 114 -10.80 10.67 -1.20
C PHE A 114 -9.49 11.42 -1.02
N ASN A 115 -8.83 11.21 0.11
CA ASN A 115 -7.49 11.71 0.38
C ASN A 115 -6.51 10.55 0.31
N VAL A 116 -5.42 10.74 -0.41
CA VAL A 116 -4.37 9.74 -0.58
C VAL A 116 -3.08 10.25 0.02
N ILE A 117 -2.47 9.43 0.87
CA ILE A 117 -1.18 9.70 1.52
C ILE A 117 -0.27 8.53 1.20
N MET A 118 0.93 8.81 0.70
CA MET A 118 1.93 7.80 0.38
C MET A 118 3.26 8.16 1.02
N SER A 119 4.07 7.16 1.32
CA SER A 119 5.44 7.36 1.84
C SER A 119 6.32 6.17 1.50
N ASP A 120 7.61 6.42 1.30
CA ASP A 120 8.62 5.37 1.38
C ASP A 120 8.71 4.87 2.83
N LEU A 121 8.62 3.55 3.02
CA LEU A 121 8.55 2.95 4.33
C LEU A 121 9.34 1.64 4.40
N LYS A 122 10.00 1.44 5.54
CA LYS A 122 10.74 0.21 5.84
C LYS A 122 10.48 -0.24 7.27
N THR A 123 10.22 -1.54 7.45
CA THR A 123 10.16 -2.20 8.76
C THR A 123 11.15 -3.37 8.84
N CYS A 124 11.77 -3.56 10.00
CA CYS A 124 12.67 -4.68 10.24
C CYS A 124 12.44 -5.29 11.62
N ASN A 125 12.74 -6.58 11.74
CA ASN A 125 13.05 -7.21 13.03
C ASN A 125 14.56 -7.11 13.29
N THR A 126 14.93 -7.14 14.56
CA THR A 126 16.31 -7.12 15.00
C THR A 126 16.66 -8.39 15.76
N THR A 127 17.89 -8.88 15.54
CA THR A 127 18.49 -9.95 16.35
C THR A 127 19.88 -9.51 16.77
N THR A 128 20.29 -9.86 17.98
CA THR A 128 21.66 -9.55 18.46
C THR A 128 22.42 -10.86 18.58
N ASP A 129 23.63 -10.91 18.01
CA ASP A 129 24.52 -12.06 18.13
C ASP A 129 25.25 -12.08 19.48
N ASP A 130 25.98 -13.16 19.74
CA ASP A 130 26.75 -13.36 21.00
C ASP A 130 27.88 -12.33 21.19
N ASN A 131 28.27 -11.64 20.12
CA ASN A 131 29.30 -10.59 20.13
C ASN A 131 28.67 -9.18 20.32
N GLY A 132 27.36 -9.08 20.45
CA GLY A 132 26.64 -7.81 20.61
C GLY A 132 26.35 -7.06 19.32
N HIS A 133 26.56 -7.66 18.13
CA HIS A 133 26.20 -7.04 16.86
C HIS A 133 24.71 -7.22 16.58
N THR A 134 24.05 -6.12 16.20
CA THR A 134 22.64 -6.13 15.82
C THR A 134 22.49 -6.39 14.32
N HIS A 135 21.73 -7.41 13.97
CA HIS A 135 21.34 -7.77 12.60
C HIS A 135 19.92 -7.34 12.34
N TYR A 136 19.68 -6.69 11.18
CA TYR A 136 18.38 -6.20 10.75
C TYR A 136 17.80 -7.14 9.70
N HIS A 137 16.63 -7.71 9.98
CA HIS A 137 15.89 -8.59 9.07
C HIS A 137 14.71 -7.80 8.50
N GLU A 138 14.79 -7.44 7.22
CA GLU A 138 13.77 -6.67 6.53
C GLU A 138 12.46 -7.47 6.46
N LEU A 139 11.36 -6.87 6.90
CA LEU A 139 10.00 -7.40 6.81
C LEU A 139 9.23 -6.76 5.67
N PHE A 140 9.33 -5.45 5.57
CA PHE A 140 8.75 -4.66 4.51
C PHE A 140 9.71 -3.53 4.11
N LYS A 141 9.77 -3.28 2.81
CA LYS A 141 10.40 -2.11 2.21
C LYS A 141 9.65 -1.77 0.94
N GLY A 142 9.21 -0.52 0.81
CA GLY A 142 8.46 -0.08 -0.36
C GLY A 142 7.55 1.10 -0.06
N ILE A 143 6.52 1.27 -0.87
CA ILE A 143 5.58 2.36 -0.73
C ILE A 143 4.40 1.93 0.14
N PHE A 144 4.18 2.67 1.22
CA PHE A 144 2.98 2.55 2.04
C PHE A 144 2.00 3.64 1.65
N THR A 145 0.78 3.24 1.35
CA THR A 145 -0.29 4.12 0.86
C THR A 145 -1.49 4.03 1.78
N ILE A 146 -2.07 5.17 2.10
CA ILE A 146 -3.31 5.32 2.87
C ILE A 146 -4.30 6.03 1.97
N ILE A 147 -5.49 5.46 1.82
CA ILE A 147 -6.63 6.10 1.15
C ILE A 147 -7.68 6.36 2.21
N GLU A 148 -7.94 7.62 2.51
CA GLU A 148 -9.04 8.01 3.39
C GLU A 148 -10.33 8.14 2.59
N MET A 149 -11.35 7.39 3.02
CA MET A 149 -12.64 7.33 2.35
C MET A 149 -13.65 8.23 3.04
N PRO A 150 -14.58 8.85 2.31
CA PRO A 150 -15.63 9.68 2.89
C PRO A 150 -16.66 8.88 3.70
N LYS A 151 -16.63 7.55 3.62
CA LYS A 151 -17.58 6.65 4.28
C LYS A 151 -16.85 5.64 5.15
N THR A 152 -17.36 5.43 6.37
CA THR A 152 -16.82 4.44 7.31
C THR A 152 -17.35 3.05 7.01
N PHE A 153 -16.45 2.05 7.04
CA PHE A 153 -16.78 0.63 7.05
C PHE A 153 -16.55 0.08 8.46
N ASN A 154 -17.49 -0.75 8.92
CA ASN A 154 -17.39 -1.41 10.23
C ASN A 154 -16.65 -2.75 10.14
N GLU A 155 -16.48 -3.25 8.94
CA GLU A 155 -15.84 -4.52 8.66
C GLU A 155 -14.33 -4.33 8.47
N ILE A 156 -13.61 -5.42 8.74
CA ILE A 156 -12.16 -5.49 8.50
C ILE A 156 -11.92 -6.51 7.41
N LEU A 157 -11.12 -6.13 6.40
CA LEU A 157 -10.69 -7.01 5.33
C LEU A 157 -9.18 -6.92 5.19
N TYR A 158 -8.52 -8.07 5.15
CA TYR A 158 -7.10 -8.19 4.80
C TYR A 158 -6.97 -8.98 3.52
N LEU A 159 -6.25 -8.41 2.56
CA LEU A 159 -5.76 -9.06 1.38
C LEU A 159 -4.26 -9.26 1.57
N LYS A 160 -3.84 -10.49 1.71
CA LYS A 160 -2.44 -10.87 1.92
C LYS A 160 -1.94 -11.64 0.71
N LYS A 161 -0.67 -11.45 0.34
CA LYS A 161 -0.05 -12.32 -0.66
C LYS A 161 -0.10 -13.77 -0.19
N ASP A 162 -0.55 -14.70 -1.06
CA ASP A 162 -0.45 -16.13 -0.77
C ASP A 162 1.03 -16.51 -0.61
N LYS A 163 1.44 -16.71 0.62
CA LYS A 163 2.75 -17.24 0.95
C LYS A 163 2.54 -18.67 1.45
N LYS A 164 3.17 -19.63 0.80
CA LYS A 164 3.31 -21.02 1.29
C LYS A 164 3.89 -21.11 2.71
N TYR A 165 4.24 -19.98 3.32
CA TYR A 165 4.72 -19.88 4.69
C TYR A 165 3.55 -19.58 5.63
N LYS A 166 3.24 -20.57 6.47
CA LYS A 166 2.31 -20.44 7.60
C LYS A 166 2.75 -19.30 8.52
N ARG A 167 2.27 -18.07 8.27
CA ARG A 167 2.26 -17.07 9.33
C ARG A 167 1.25 -17.53 10.38
N LYS A 168 1.72 -17.77 11.60
CA LYS A 168 0.83 -17.98 12.75
C LYS A 168 -0.17 -16.82 12.76
N ASN A 169 -1.45 -17.14 12.77
CA ASN A 169 -2.57 -16.20 12.81
C ASN A 169 -2.30 -15.07 13.81
N ILE A 170 -1.94 -13.90 13.31
CA ILE A 170 -1.68 -12.71 14.15
C ILE A 170 -2.98 -12.07 14.57
N ILE A 171 -4.11 -12.43 13.94
CA ILE A 171 -5.40 -11.80 14.15
C ILE A 171 -6.38 -12.84 14.71
N PRO A 172 -6.64 -12.82 16.04
CA PRO A 172 -7.67 -13.67 16.60
C PRO A 172 -9.04 -13.17 16.14
N LYS A 173 -9.88 -14.08 15.63
CA LYS A 173 -11.30 -13.90 15.25
C LYS A 173 -11.59 -13.43 13.82
N ILE A 174 -10.65 -13.46 12.90
CA ILE A 174 -10.94 -13.18 11.49
C ILE A 174 -10.80 -14.46 10.69
N GLU A 175 -11.84 -14.80 9.93
CA GLU A 175 -11.86 -16.02 9.15
C GLU A 175 -11.22 -15.82 7.78
N LYS A 176 -10.55 -16.87 7.30
CA LYS A 176 -10.10 -16.91 5.91
C LYS A 176 -11.33 -17.11 5.02
N ILE A 177 -11.54 -16.19 4.10
CA ILE A 177 -12.65 -16.23 3.15
C ILE A 177 -12.20 -16.98 1.89
N LYS A 178 -13.00 -17.91 1.43
CA LYS A 178 -12.85 -18.54 0.10
C LYS A 178 -13.77 -17.85 -0.89
N LEU A 179 -13.21 -17.51 -2.05
CA LEU A 179 -13.97 -16.97 -3.17
C LEU A 179 -14.14 -18.04 -4.26
N ASP A 180 -15.08 -17.82 -5.16
CA ASP A 180 -15.30 -18.71 -6.30
C ASP A 180 -14.25 -18.54 -7.42
N SER A 181 -13.26 -17.66 -7.23
CA SER A 181 -12.16 -17.40 -8.16
C SER A 181 -10.88 -18.10 -7.72
N THR A 182 -10.63 -19.28 -8.30
CA THR A 182 -9.41 -20.05 -8.06
C THR A 182 -8.15 -19.29 -8.47
N ASP A 183 -8.22 -18.52 -9.56
CA ASP A 183 -7.09 -17.74 -10.05
C ASP A 183 -6.70 -16.65 -9.05
N PHE A 184 -7.66 -15.95 -8.48
CA PHE A 184 -7.41 -14.92 -7.46
C PHE A 184 -6.82 -15.53 -6.18
N GLU A 185 -7.32 -16.68 -5.74
CA GLU A 185 -6.81 -17.40 -4.56
C GLU A 185 -5.36 -17.90 -4.72
N ASN A 186 -4.86 -18.04 -5.95
CA ASN A 186 -3.45 -18.36 -6.20
C ASN A 186 -2.51 -17.18 -5.91
N TYR A 187 -3.02 -15.95 -5.93
CA TYR A 187 -2.26 -14.74 -5.66
C TYR A 187 -2.45 -14.24 -4.23
N PHE A 188 -3.67 -14.37 -3.69
CA PHE A 188 -4.05 -13.71 -2.45
C PHE A 188 -4.81 -14.59 -1.48
N ASP A 189 -4.44 -14.49 -0.21
CA ASP A 189 -5.22 -14.96 0.93
C ASP A 189 -6.10 -13.81 1.46
N ILE A 190 -7.40 -14.08 1.65
CA ILE A 190 -8.37 -13.11 2.10
C ILE A 190 -8.83 -13.47 3.51
N TYR A 191 -8.80 -12.49 4.41
CA TYR A 191 -9.32 -12.61 5.77
C TYR A 191 -10.29 -11.46 6.03
N SER A 192 -11.47 -11.76 6.60
CA SER A 192 -12.46 -10.73 6.87
C SER A 192 -13.37 -11.07 8.05
N THR A 193 -13.94 -10.03 8.65
CA THR A 193 -14.99 -10.13 9.66
C THR A 193 -16.38 -10.39 9.07
N ASN A 194 -16.56 -10.19 7.76
CA ASN A 194 -17.85 -10.33 7.08
C ASN A 194 -17.69 -10.81 5.63
N SER A 195 -18.03 -12.09 5.38
CA SER A 195 -17.88 -12.71 4.08
C SER A 195 -18.78 -12.09 3.00
N LEU A 196 -20.01 -11.69 3.35
CA LEU A 196 -20.95 -11.10 2.38
C LEU A 196 -20.47 -9.76 1.87
N ILE A 197 -20.00 -8.89 2.77
CA ILE A 197 -19.43 -7.59 2.40
C ILE A 197 -18.15 -7.79 1.59
N THR A 198 -17.32 -8.76 1.97
CA THR A 198 -16.10 -9.10 1.22
C THR A 198 -16.41 -9.50 -0.23
N MET A 199 -17.42 -10.36 -0.46
CA MET A 199 -17.83 -10.78 -1.80
C MET A 199 -18.42 -9.61 -2.62
N GLN A 200 -19.06 -8.66 -1.96
CA GLN A 200 -19.55 -7.44 -2.61
C GLN A 200 -18.44 -6.46 -2.97
N LEU A 201 -17.38 -6.39 -2.17
CA LEU A 201 -16.22 -5.54 -2.40
C LEU A 201 -15.29 -6.13 -3.46
N LEU A 202 -15.00 -7.42 -3.37
CA LEU A 202 -14.14 -8.14 -4.31
C LEU A 202 -14.96 -8.68 -5.49
N THR A 203 -15.47 -7.76 -6.31
CA THR A 203 -16.13 -8.11 -7.58
C THR A 203 -15.15 -8.76 -8.55
N SER A 204 -15.65 -9.43 -9.58
CA SER A 204 -14.80 -10.05 -10.62
C SER A 204 -13.85 -9.03 -11.25
N ASP A 205 -14.33 -7.82 -11.54
CA ASP A 205 -13.52 -6.76 -12.16
C ASP A 205 -12.38 -6.29 -11.24
N ILE A 206 -12.62 -6.20 -9.92
CA ILE A 206 -11.59 -5.83 -8.93
C ILE A 206 -10.56 -6.94 -8.79
N MET A 207 -11.02 -8.19 -8.75
CA MET A 207 -10.11 -9.34 -8.67
C MET A 207 -9.22 -9.43 -9.92
N GLU A 208 -9.79 -9.29 -11.11
CA GLU A 208 -9.06 -9.27 -12.38
C GLU A 208 -8.06 -8.11 -12.42
N PHE A 209 -8.48 -6.91 -12.03
CA PHE A 209 -7.59 -5.75 -11.93
C PHE A 209 -6.37 -6.02 -11.02
N PHE A 210 -6.54 -6.63 -9.86
CA PHE A 210 -5.43 -6.94 -8.97
C PHE A 210 -4.47 -7.99 -9.53
N ILE A 211 -5.01 -9.02 -10.22
CA ILE A 211 -4.20 -10.03 -10.91
C ILE A 211 -3.40 -9.37 -12.05
N ASP A 212 -4.07 -8.59 -12.89
CA ASP A 212 -3.44 -7.92 -14.04
C ASP A 212 -2.37 -6.91 -13.59
N PHE A 213 -2.65 -6.17 -12.52
CA PHE A 213 -1.67 -5.28 -11.92
C PHE A 213 -0.41 -6.06 -11.52
N GLN A 214 -0.54 -7.16 -10.78
CA GLN A 214 0.60 -7.94 -10.34
C GLN A 214 1.35 -8.58 -11.51
N ASN A 215 0.63 -9.09 -12.51
CA ASN A 215 1.22 -9.71 -13.69
C ASN A 215 1.95 -8.69 -14.57
N SER A 216 1.40 -7.50 -14.74
CA SER A 216 1.98 -6.47 -15.62
C SER A 216 3.17 -5.74 -14.98
N THR A 217 3.16 -5.58 -13.65
CA THR A 217 4.17 -4.80 -12.94
C THR A 217 5.23 -5.66 -12.23
N GLY A 218 4.89 -6.90 -11.90
CA GLY A 218 5.69 -7.74 -11.02
C GLY A 218 5.75 -7.26 -9.56
N ILE A 219 4.97 -6.23 -9.20
CA ILE A 219 4.99 -5.63 -7.86
C ILE A 219 4.01 -6.36 -6.97
N ASP A 220 4.53 -6.96 -5.91
CA ASP A 220 3.72 -7.55 -4.85
C ASP A 220 3.08 -6.45 -4.00
N PHE A 221 1.85 -6.70 -3.55
CA PHE A 221 1.18 -5.81 -2.62
C PHE A 221 0.32 -6.56 -1.60
N GLU A 222 0.02 -5.91 -0.50
CA GLU A 222 -0.96 -6.34 0.50
C GLU A 222 -1.85 -5.15 0.88
N LEU A 223 -3.09 -5.44 1.26
CA LEU A 223 -4.10 -4.41 1.56
C LEU A 223 -4.81 -4.73 2.87
N THR A 224 -5.10 -3.70 3.66
CA THR A 224 -6.01 -3.72 4.80
C THR A 224 -7.08 -2.67 4.60
N LEU A 225 -8.35 -3.07 4.64
CA LEU A 225 -9.49 -2.16 4.76
C LEU A 225 -9.96 -2.18 6.22
N LYS A 226 -10.00 -1.02 6.85
CA LYS A 226 -10.42 -0.89 8.24
C LYS A 226 -10.96 0.52 8.51
N ASN A 227 -12.12 0.62 9.13
CA ASN A 227 -12.81 1.88 9.40
C ASN A 227 -13.09 2.68 8.11
N SER A 228 -12.54 3.88 7.98
CA SER A 228 -12.64 4.73 6.80
C SER A 228 -11.36 4.78 5.97
N ARG A 229 -10.47 3.79 6.12
CA ARG A 229 -9.16 3.79 5.47
C ARG A 229 -8.89 2.48 4.75
N ILE A 230 -8.26 2.60 3.59
CA ILE A 230 -7.59 1.50 2.90
C ILE A 230 -6.10 1.73 3.05
N TYR A 231 -5.42 0.77 3.64
CA TYR A 231 -3.96 0.74 3.76
C TYR A 231 -3.44 -0.23 2.71
N ILE A 232 -2.49 0.21 1.89
CA ILE A 232 -1.86 -0.63 0.88
C ILE A 232 -0.34 -0.54 1.07
N ARG A 233 0.34 -1.66 1.00
CA ARG A 233 1.80 -1.69 0.94
C ARG A 233 2.25 -2.38 -0.35
N PHE A 234 3.02 -1.66 -1.13
CA PHE A 234 3.65 -2.16 -2.35
C PHE A 234 5.10 -2.50 -2.04
N PHE A 235 5.47 -3.74 -2.26
CA PHE A 235 6.82 -4.19 -1.97
C PHE A 235 7.79 -3.69 -3.04
N SER A 236 8.88 -3.05 -2.64
CA SER A 236 10.02 -2.81 -3.50
C SER A 236 10.72 -4.14 -3.73
N GLY A 237 10.18 -4.96 -4.61
CA GLY A 237 10.72 -6.26 -4.92
C GLY A 237 12.13 -6.20 -5.49
N ASN A 238 12.79 -7.34 -5.56
CA ASN A 238 14.03 -7.50 -6.29
C ASN A 238 13.81 -7.22 -7.78
N ILE A 239 13.86 -5.93 -8.16
CA ILE A 239 14.01 -5.50 -9.55
C ILE A 239 15.50 -5.35 -9.85
#